data_a1283be39a0daebe54c938167744c04c
#
_entry.id   a1283be39a0daebe54c938167744c04c
#
_cell.length_a   1.000
_cell.length_b   1.000
_cell.length_c   1.000
_cell.angle_alpha   90.00
_cell.angle_beta   90.00
_cell.angle_gamma   90.00
#
_symmetry.space_group_name_H-M   'P 1'
#
loop_
_entity.id
_entity.type
_entity.pdbx_description
1 polymer ?
#
loop_
_entity_poly.entity_id
_entity_poly.type
_entity_poly.pdbx_seq_one_letter_code
_entity_poly.pdbx_strand_id
1 'polypeptide(L)'
;MAKKLENKYLLKNVSWKEFFIEDICEIQSGKDIYERERIEGMTPYVTATANNNGIGYFISNKNATLQEKCISVNRNGSVGYSFYHSYPALFGNDTRKLIPKYSDDHVAKFISFMISSQKEKYGYGYKMGTARLKRQKILLPVNEEELIDYDFMKKYIILQEIKSIEQFIHKYSEN
;
A
#
# COMPACT_ATOMS: atom_id res chain seq x y z
N MET A 1 -6.73 28.89 9.90
CA MET A 1 -7.58 27.71 9.64
C MET A 1 -6.75 26.44 9.40
N ALA A 2 -5.71 26.47 8.56
CA ALA A 2 -4.82 25.33 8.26
C ALA A 2 -4.16 24.71 9.50
N LYS A 3 -3.47 25.47 10.36
CA LYS A 3 -2.83 24.98 11.60
C LYS A 3 -3.79 24.24 12.57
N LYS A 4 -5.08 24.63 12.60
CA LYS A 4 -6.09 23.98 13.46
C LYS A 4 -6.52 22.63 12.90
N LEU A 5 -6.59 22.50 11.57
CA LEU A 5 -6.82 21.23 10.86
C LEU A 5 -5.62 20.28 11.01
N GLU A 6 -4.41 20.80 10.87
CA GLU A 6 -3.18 20.02 11.07
C GLU A 6 -3.11 19.40 12.47
N ASN A 7 -3.41 20.18 13.52
CA ASN A 7 -3.39 19.68 14.90
C ASN A 7 -4.46 18.60 15.16
N LYS A 8 -5.59 18.63 14.45
CA LYS A 8 -6.67 17.64 14.61
C LYS A 8 -6.26 16.25 14.08
N TYR A 9 -5.48 16.22 13.00
CA TYR A 9 -5.10 14.97 12.33
C TYR A 9 -3.64 14.55 12.64
N LEU A 10 -3.12 14.87 13.84
CA LEU A 10 -1.85 14.33 14.31
C LEU A 10 -2.03 12.90 14.83
N LEU A 11 -1.15 12.01 14.43
CA LEU A 11 -1.17 10.58 14.84
C LEU A 11 -1.17 10.38 16.38
N LYS A 12 -0.62 11.33 17.13
CA LYS A 12 -0.61 11.29 18.60
C LYS A 12 -1.96 11.63 19.26
N ASN A 13 -2.91 12.17 18.48
CA ASN A 13 -4.21 12.64 18.99
C ASN A 13 -5.34 11.67 18.67
N VAL A 14 -5.03 10.46 18.19
CA VAL A 14 -6.03 9.45 17.83
C VAL A 14 -5.78 8.15 18.61
N SER A 15 -6.84 7.45 18.93
CA SER A 15 -6.76 6.11 19.53
C SER A 15 -6.45 5.07 18.45
N TRP A 16 -5.72 4.01 18.83
CA TRP A 16 -5.26 2.98 17.92
C TRP A 16 -5.73 1.61 18.39
N LYS A 17 -6.16 0.77 17.42
CA LYS A 17 -6.53 -0.62 17.67
C LYS A 17 -5.91 -1.55 16.63
N GLU A 18 -5.65 -2.78 17.01
CA GLU A 18 -5.15 -3.81 16.09
C GLU A 18 -6.27 -4.43 15.27
N PHE A 19 -6.04 -4.57 13.96
CA PHE A 19 -6.93 -5.26 13.02
C PHE A 19 -6.14 -6.27 12.21
N PHE A 20 -6.72 -7.46 11.98
CA PHE A 20 -6.14 -8.41 11.04
C PHE A 20 -6.26 -7.87 9.60
N ILE A 21 -5.24 -8.14 8.77
CA ILE A 21 -5.28 -7.70 7.37
C ILE A 21 -6.47 -8.33 6.63
N GLU A 22 -6.80 -9.59 6.92
CA GLU A 22 -7.96 -10.25 6.28
C GLU A 22 -9.32 -9.65 6.67
N ASP A 23 -9.41 -8.93 7.79
CA ASP A 23 -10.65 -8.23 8.18
C ASP A 23 -10.89 -6.97 7.33
N ILE A 24 -9.82 -6.35 6.85
CA ILE A 24 -9.86 -5.07 6.13
C ILE A 24 -9.58 -5.17 4.63
N CYS A 25 -8.97 -6.26 4.17
CA CYS A 25 -8.65 -6.50 2.77
C CYS A 25 -8.97 -7.93 2.35
N GLU A 26 -9.39 -8.11 1.10
CA GLU A 26 -9.33 -9.40 0.42
C GLU A 26 -7.89 -9.66 -0.04
N ILE A 27 -7.38 -10.89 0.17
CA ILE A 27 -5.99 -11.24 -0.15
C ILE A 27 -5.96 -12.22 -1.32
N GLN A 28 -5.29 -11.84 -2.40
CA GLN A 28 -5.13 -12.63 -3.60
C GLN A 28 -3.65 -12.85 -3.94
N SER A 29 -3.36 -13.95 -4.66
CA SER A 29 -2.01 -14.25 -5.16
C SER A 29 -1.79 -13.62 -6.53
N GLY A 30 -0.54 -13.21 -6.81
CA GLY A 30 -0.10 -12.94 -8.17
C GLY A 30 0.16 -14.23 -8.96
N LYS A 31 0.53 -14.09 -10.24
CA LYS A 31 0.92 -15.15 -11.15
C LYS A 31 2.09 -14.69 -11.99
N ASP A 32 3.16 -15.48 -12.03
CA ASP A 32 4.36 -15.12 -12.78
C ASP A 32 4.11 -15.09 -14.29
N ILE A 33 4.77 -14.12 -14.91
CA ILE A 33 5.03 -14.05 -16.34
C ILE A 33 6.55 -14.10 -16.45
N TYR A 34 7.08 -15.26 -16.91
CA TYR A 34 8.52 -15.47 -16.99
C TYR A 34 9.15 -14.52 -17.99
N GLU A 35 10.42 -14.21 -17.80
CA GLU A 35 11.14 -13.23 -18.63
C GLU A 35 11.01 -13.52 -20.14
N ARG A 36 11.20 -14.78 -20.53
CA ARG A 36 11.08 -15.26 -21.91
C ARG A 36 9.65 -15.11 -22.53
N GLU A 37 8.65 -14.88 -21.67
CA GLU A 37 7.23 -14.78 -22.09
C GLU A 37 6.76 -13.32 -22.08
N ARG A 38 7.57 -12.40 -21.55
CA ARG A 38 7.21 -10.99 -21.46
C ARG A 38 7.27 -10.34 -22.83
N ILE A 39 6.22 -9.65 -23.18
CA ILE A 39 6.09 -8.83 -24.38
C ILE A 39 6.10 -7.39 -23.92
N GLU A 40 6.99 -6.57 -24.43
CA GLU A 40 7.08 -5.15 -24.10
C GLU A 40 5.74 -4.43 -24.30
N GLY A 41 5.40 -3.48 -23.44
CA GLY A 41 4.13 -2.77 -23.51
C GLY A 41 4.00 -1.69 -22.44
N MET A 42 2.77 -1.29 -22.12
CA MET A 42 2.48 -0.16 -21.23
C MET A 42 1.84 -0.56 -19.90
N THR A 43 1.51 -1.83 -19.69
CA THR A 43 0.89 -2.28 -18.44
C THR A 43 1.98 -2.55 -17.39
N PRO A 44 1.94 -1.87 -16.22
CA PRO A 44 2.87 -2.15 -15.14
C PRO A 44 2.79 -3.62 -14.70
N TYR A 45 3.94 -4.26 -14.54
CA TYR A 45 4.07 -5.58 -13.95
C TYR A 45 4.79 -5.47 -12.61
N VAL A 46 4.03 -5.66 -11.54
CA VAL A 46 4.49 -5.54 -10.16
C VAL A 46 5.23 -6.81 -9.75
N THR A 47 6.45 -6.63 -9.28
CA THR A 47 7.35 -7.69 -8.80
C THR A 47 7.74 -7.42 -7.34
N ALA A 48 8.50 -8.34 -6.74
CA ALA A 48 8.91 -8.19 -5.35
C ALA A 48 10.13 -7.28 -5.15
N THR A 49 10.18 -6.14 -5.86
CA THR A 49 11.20 -5.10 -5.67
C THR A 49 10.74 -4.04 -4.67
N ALA A 50 11.71 -3.39 -3.99
CA ALA A 50 11.45 -2.22 -3.12
C ALA A 50 11.42 -0.89 -3.89
N ASN A 51 11.86 -0.89 -5.16
CA ASN A 51 12.00 0.31 -5.99
C ASN A 51 10.78 0.51 -6.89
N ASN A 52 10.62 1.74 -7.42
CA ASN A 52 9.64 2.09 -8.44
C ASN A 52 8.21 1.61 -8.12
N ASN A 53 7.74 1.77 -6.88
CA ASN A 53 6.42 1.27 -6.45
C ASN A 53 6.23 -0.25 -6.67
N GLY A 54 7.29 -1.04 -6.61
CA GLY A 54 7.21 -2.47 -6.87
C GLY A 54 7.13 -2.83 -8.37
N ILE A 55 7.12 -1.86 -9.29
CA ILE A 55 7.05 -2.08 -10.73
C ILE A 55 8.43 -2.52 -11.23
N GLY A 56 8.52 -3.75 -11.72
CA GLY A 56 9.74 -4.27 -12.32
C GLY A 56 9.82 -4.08 -13.84
N TYR A 57 8.66 -4.10 -14.51
CA TYR A 57 8.59 -4.06 -15.98
C TYR A 57 7.30 -3.38 -16.45
N PHE A 58 7.28 -2.99 -17.73
CA PHE A 58 6.08 -2.61 -18.48
C PHE A 58 5.86 -3.61 -19.61
N ILE A 59 4.69 -4.26 -19.65
CA ILE A 59 4.40 -5.37 -20.56
C ILE A 59 3.02 -5.24 -21.19
N SER A 60 2.79 -5.97 -22.28
CA SER A 60 1.49 -6.07 -22.97
C SER A 60 0.77 -7.39 -22.74
N ASN A 61 1.39 -8.31 -21.99
CA ASN A 61 0.76 -9.57 -21.61
C ASN A 61 -0.55 -9.37 -20.86
N LYS A 62 -1.40 -10.41 -20.88
CA LYS A 62 -2.69 -10.43 -20.15
C LYS A 62 -2.77 -11.69 -19.29
N ASN A 63 -3.24 -11.56 -18.07
CA ASN A 63 -3.64 -12.68 -17.23
C ASN A 63 -4.68 -12.24 -16.18
N ALA A 64 -5.17 -13.18 -15.40
CA ALA A 64 -6.20 -12.95 -14.40
C ALA A 64 -5.74 -12.12 -13.17
N THR A 65 -4.46 -11.69 -13.12
CA THR A 65 -3.98 -10.86 -12.02
C THR A 65 -4.18 -9.36 -12.24
N LEU A 66 -4.63 -8.95 -13.44
CA LEU A 66 -4.88 -7.54 -13.74
C LEU A 66 -5.86 -6.95 -12.73
N GLN A 67 -5.40 -5.91 -12.05
CA GLN A 67 -6.16 -5.26 -10.97
C GLN A 67 -5.73 -3.79 -10.84
N GLU A 68 -6.69 -2.94 -10.53
CA GLU A 68 -6.48 -1.55 -10.10
C GLU A 68 -7.00 -1.35 -8.68
N LYS A 69 -6.68 -0.21 -8.08
CA LYS A 69 -7.12 0.19 -6.73
C LYS A 69 -6.84 -0.88 -5.67
N CYS A 70 -5.65 -1.44 -5.73
CA CYS A 70 -5.21 -2.48 -4.81
C CYS A 70 -3.83 -2.17 -4.23
N ILE A 71 -3.49 -2.89 -3.16
CA ILE A 71 -2.20 -2.79 -2.48
C ILE A 71 -1.39 -4.04 -2.83
N SER A 72 -0.14 -3.86 -3.26
CA SER A 72 0.81 -4.98 -3.33
C SER A 72 1.55 -5.15 -2.01
N VAL A 73 1.85 -6.40 -1.66
CA VAL A 73 2.75 -6.74 -0.55
C VAL A 73 3.77 -7.75 -1.03
N ASN A 74 5.05 -7.43 -0.89
CA ASN A 74 6.13 -8.32 -1.29
C ASN A 74 6.24 -9.52 -0.36
N ARG A 75 5.97 -10.71 -0.89
CA ARG A 75 6.08 -11.98 -0.17
C ARG A 75 7.51 -12.49 -0.11
N ASN A 76 8.28 -12.25 -1.15
CA ASN A 76 9.66 -12.69 -1.36
C ASN A 76 10.50 -11.49 -1.82
N GLY A 77 11.79 -11.65 -2.10
CA GLY A 77 12.66 -10.54 -2.47
C GLY A 77 12.73 -9.49 -1.36
N SER A 78 12.32 -8.27 -1.63
CA SER A 78 12.18 -7.19 -0.63
C SER A 78 10.92 -7.39 0.23
N VAL A 79 10.98 -8.36 1.15
CA VAL A 79 9.82 -8.82 1.93
C VAL A 79 9.22 -7.69 2.77
N GLY A 80 7.89 -7.62 2.81
CA GLY A 80 7.15 -6.68 3.66
C GLY A 80 6.97 -5.27 3.08
N TYR A 81 7.66 -4.92 1.98
CA TYR A 81 7.35 -3.70 1.26
C TYR A 81 5.94 -3.77 0.67
N SER A 82 5.22 -2.66 0.76
CA SER A 82 3.84 -2.56 0.33
C SER A 82 3.61 -1.24 -0.41
N PHE A 83 2.87 -1.31 -1.52
CA PHE A 83 2.61 -0.16 -2.39
C PHE A 83 1.16 -0.13 -2.83
N TYR A 84 0.56 1.06 -2.89
CA TYR A 84 -0.77 1.26 -3.46
C TYR A 84 -0.68 1.53 -4.96
N HIS A 85 -1.53 0.85 -5.74
CA HIS A 85 -1.67 0.99 -7.19
C HIS A 85 -3.09 1.47 -7.52
N SER A 86 -3.22 2.74 -7.89
CA SER A 86 -4.50 3.33 -8.33
C SER A 86 -4.85 2.99 -9.78
N TYR A 87 -3.89 2.45 -10.53
CA TYR A 87 -3.93 2.14 -11.94
C TYR A 87 -3.95 0.63 -12.17
N PRO A 88 -4.43 0.15 -13.35
CA PRO A 88 -4.37 -1.27 -13.70
C PRO A 88 -2.92 -1.76 -13.78
N ALA A 89 -2.63 -2.85 -13.08
CA ALA A 89 -1.33 -3.52 -13.07
C ALA A 89 -1.48 -5.04 -13.04
N LEU A 90 -0.47 -5.75 -13.50
CA LEU A 90 -0.31 -7.19 -13.37
C LEU A 90 0.62 -7.50 -12.18
N PHE A 91 0.45 -8.65 -11.54
CA PHE A 91 1.17 -8.99 -10.31
C PHE A 91 1.85 -10.34 -10.40
N GLY A 92 3.16 -10.39 -10.14
CA GLY A 92 3.95 -11.61 -10.05
C GLY A 92 3.65 -12.43 -8.78
N ASN A 93 3.96 -13.71 -8.79
CA ASN A 93 3.68 -14.63 -7.67
C ASN A 93 4.45 -14.29 -6.39
N ASP A 94 5.56 -13.56 -6.49
CA ASP A 94 6.31 -13.09 -5.31
C ASP A 94 5.69 -11.87 -4.63
N THR A 95 4.52 -11.42 -5.12
CA THR A 95 3.68 -10.40 -4.49
C THR A 95 2.34 -11.00 -4.05
N ARG A 96 1.65 -10.28 -3.16
CA ARG A 96 0.24 -10.50 -2.81
C ARG A 96 -0.52 -9.23 -3.15
N LYS A 97 -1.73 -9.38 -3.71
CA LYS A 97 -2.67 -8.29 -3.91
C LYS A 97 -3.62 -8.23 -2.73
N LEU A 98 -3.78 -7.06 -2.17
CA LEU A 98 -4.78 -6.78 -1.15
C LEU A 98 -5.78 -5.79 -1.76
N ILE A 99 -7.03 -6.19 -1.80
CA ILE A 99 -8.13 -5.35 -2.26
C ILE A 99 -8.82 -4.81 -1.00
N PRO A 100 -8.68 -3.50 -0.68
CA PRO A 100 -9.31 -2.92 0.49
C PRO A 100 -10.84 -3.06 0.44
N LYS A 101 -11.45 -3.49 1.53
CA LYS A 101 -12.92 -3.59 1.63
C LYS A 101 -13.57 -2.20 1.67
N TYR A 102 -12.86 -1.19 2.14
CA TYR A 102 -13.27 0.21 2.06
C TYR A 102 -12.56 0.87 0.85
N SER A 103 -13.35 1.26 -0.14
CA SER A 103 -12.84 1.77 -1.43
C SER A 103 -12.56 3.29 -1.35
N ASP A 104 -11.33 3.65 -0.96
CA ASP A 104 -10.82 5.03 -1.01
C ASP A 104 -9.30 4.99 -1.20
N ASP A 105 -8.78 5.79 -2.13
CA ASP A 105 -7.36 5.79 -2.50
C ASP A 105 -6.46 6.23 -1.34
N HIS A 106 -6.86 7.23 -0.57
CA HIS A 106 -6.06 7.74 0.55
C HIS A 106 -6.06 6.74 1.72
N VAL A 107 -7.20 6.10 1.99
CA VAL A 107 -7.29 5.02 2.98
C VAL A 107 -6.40 3.85 2.58
N ALA A 108 -6.40 3.45 1.31
CA ALA A 108 -5.53 2.39 0.81
C ALA A 108 -4.04 2.75 0.93
N LYS A 109 -3.65 3.99 0.65
CA LYS A 109 -2.28 4.50 0.89
C LYS A 109 -1.90 4.42 2.37
N PHE A 110 -2.81 4.80 3.28
CA PHE A 110 -2.57 4.69 4.72
C PHE A 110 -2.34 3.23 5.15
N ILE A 111 -3.22 2.31 4.72
CA ILE A 111 -3.08 0.86 5.00
C ILE A 111 -1.74 0.33 4.45
N SER A 112 -1.39 0.68 3.21
CA SER A 112 -0.11 0.28 2.60
C SER A 112 1.09 0.74 3.42
N PHE A 113 1.08 1.99 3.89
CA PHE A 113 2.11 2.53 4.77
C PHE A 113 2.20 1.75 6.09
N MET A 114 1.06 1.45 6.74
CA MET A 114 1.04 0.70 8.01
C MET A 114 1.54 -0.74 7.85
N ILE A 115 1.33 -1.37 6.69
CA ILE A 115 1.91 -2.69 6.38
C ILE A 115 3.43 -2.55 6.22
N SER A 116 3.90 -1.59 5.40
CA SER A 116 5.33 -1.37 5.15
C SER A 116 6.11 -0.98 6.40
N SER A 117 5.49 -0.30 7.37
CA SER A 117 6.13 0.08 8.63
C SER A 117 6.55 -1.12 9.48
N GLN A 118 6.00 -2.30 9.20
CA GLN A 118 6.32 -3.55 9.91
C GLN A 118 7.32 -4.44 9.14
N LYS A 119 7.89 -3.98 8.01
CA LYS A 119 8.74 -4.80 7.14
C LYS A 119 9.96 -5.41 7.86
N GLU A 120 10.50 -4.73 8.86
CA GLU A 120 11.65 -5.22 9.65
C GLU A 120 11.36 -6.54 10.41
N LYS A 121 10.09 -6.90 10.59
CA LYS A 121 9.69 -8.21 11.17
C LYS A 121 9.91 -9.37 10.19
N TYR A 122 10.17 -9.10 8.92
CA TYR A 122 10.24 -10.08 7.85
C TYR A 122 11.64 -10.11 7.22
N GLY A 123 12.01 -11.24 6.66
CA GLY A 123 13.29 -11.43 6.01
C GLY A 123 13.36 -12.76 5.26
N TYR A 124 14.54 -13.14 4.80
CA TYR A 124 14.74 -14.33 3.97
C TYR A 124 14.19 -15.62 4.61
N GLY A 125 14.37 -15.80 5.91
CA GLY A 125 13.84 -16.96 6.67
C GLY A 125 12.39 -16.80 7.14
N TYR A 126 11.79 -15.63 7.00
CA TYR A 126 10.46 -15.30 7.53
C TYR A 126 9.60 -14.56 6.49
N LYS A 127 9.29 -15.27 5.41
CA LYS A 127 8.55 -14.74 4.26
C LYS A 127 7.09 -14.40 4.60
N MET A 128 6.57 -13.36 3.95
CA MET A 128 5.18 -12.89 4.11
C MET A 128 4.21 -13.67 3.19
N GLY A 129 4.08 -14.98 3.42
CA GLY A 129 3.12 -15.83 2.70
C GLY A 129 1.66 -15.49 3.05
N THR A 130 0.71 -15.95 2.21
CA THR A 130 -0.73 -15.64 2.34
C THR A 130 -1.28 -15.95 3.74
N ALA A 131 -0.98 -17.13 4.30
CA ALA A 131 -1.48 -17.52 5.63
C ALA A 131 -0.91 -16.65 6.76
N ARG A 132 0.32 -16.16 6.63
CA ARG A 132 0.95 -15.25 7.58
C ARG A 132 0.35 -13.85 7.45
N LEU A 133 0.19 -13.37 6.21
CA LEU A 133 -0.39 -12.07 5.92
C LEU A 133 -1.83 -11.94 6.44
N LYS A 134 -2.63 -13.00 6.32
CA LYS A 134 -3.99 -13.05 6.91
C LYS A 134 -3.98 -12.79 8.41
N ARG A 135 -3.07 -13.44 9.13
CA ARG A 135 -2.94 -13.35 10.59
C ARG A 135 -2.09 -12.16 11.07
N GLN A 136 -1.57 -11.36 10.15
CA GLN A 136 -0.85 -10.16 10.53
C GLN A 136 -1.83 -9.10 10.99
N LYS A 137 -1.51 -8.47 12.11
CA LYS A 137 -2.21 -7.32 12.62
C LYS A 137 -1.46 -6.04 12.27
N ILE A 138 -2.21 -5.00 11.95
CA ILE A 138 -1.72 -3.64 11.83
C ILE A 138 -2.53 -2.74 12.77
N LEU A 139 -1.90 -1.67 13.25
CA LEU A 139 -2.57 -0.64 14.02
C LEU A 139 -3.29 0.30 13.06
N LEU A 140 -4.57 0.56 13.30
CA LEU A 140 -5.35 1.57 12.60
C LEU A 140 -6.01 2.51 13.59
N PRO A 141 -6.21 3.79 13.21
CA PRO A 141 -6.93 4.75 14.03
C PRO A 141 -8.39 4.33 14.20
N VAL A 142 -8.93 4.57 15.38
CA VAL A 142 -10.33 4.29 15.71
C VAL A 142 -11.03 5.54 16.24
N ASN A 143 -12.34 5.61 15.97
CA ASN A 143 -13.22 6.65 16.49
C ASN A 143 -13.67 6.35 17.94
N GLU A 144 -14.56 7.16 18.50
CA GLU A 144 -15.08 7.02 19.86
C GLU A 144 -15.86 5.70 20.08
N GLU A 145 -16.38 5.09 19.01
CA GLU A 145 -17.08 3.80 19.03
C GLU A 145 -16.12 2.59 18.86
N GLU A 146 -14.81 2.83 18.87
CA GLU A 146 -13.76 1.83 18.61
C GLU A 146 -13.81 1.19 17.20
N LEU A 147 -14.49 1.81 16.25
CA LEU A 147 -14.53 1.43 14.85
C LEU A 147 -13.40 2.12 14.08
N ILE A 148 -12.95 1.52 12.96
CA ILE A 148 -11.89 2.11 12.11
C ILE A 148 -12.32 3.51 11.66
N ASP A 149 -11.50 4.51 11.94
CA ASP A 149 -11.71 5.90 11.53
C ASP A 149 -11.13 6.15 10.12
N TYR A 150 -11.90 5.74 9.12
CA TYR A 150 -11.54 5.95 7.71
C TYR A 150 -11.45 7.43 7.32
N ASP A 151 -12.25 8.30 7.97
CA ASP A 151 -12.21 9.75 7.74
C ASP A 151 -10.89 10.34 8.22
N PHE A 152 -10.43 9.93 9.40
CA PHE A 152 -9.11 10.32 9.89
C PHE A 152 -7.99 9.87 8.93
N MET A 153 -7.98 8.60 8.51
CA MET A 153 -6.97 8.05 7.62
C MET A 153 -6.90 8.83 6.31
N LYS A 154 -8.06 9.09 5.69
CA LYS A 154 -8.19 9.87 4.47
C LYS A 154 -7.63 11.28 4.63
N LYS A 155 -8.08 12.02 5.63
CA LYS A 155 -7.66 13.40 5.87
C LYS A 155 -6.20 13.51 6.24
N TYR A 156 -5.67 12.54 6.99
CA TYR A 156 -4.25 12.46 7.30
C TYR A 156 -3.41 12.38 6.01
N ILE A 157 -3.73 11.46 5.11
CA ILE A 157 -2.98 11.30 3.85
C ILE A 157 -3.09 12.55 2.97
N ILE A 158 -4.29 13.12 2.81
CA ILE A 158 -4.47 14.37 2.06
C ILE A 158 -3.58 15.49 2.63
N LEU A 159 -3.51 15.63 3.95
CA LEU A 159 -2.64 16.63 4.58
C LEU A 159 -1.14 16.36 4.33
N GLN A 160 -0.72 15.08 4.31
CA GLN A 160 0.67 14.74 3.98
C GLN A 160 0.99 15.06 2.51
N GLU A 161 0.06 14.78 1.59
CA GLU A 161 0.20 15.12 0.16
C GLU A 161 0.31 16.64 -0.05
N ILE A 162 -0.55 17.42 0.60
CA ILE A 162 -0.49 18.90 0.55
C ILE A 162 0.87 19.39 1.06
N LYS A 163 1.33 18.91 2.20
CA LYS A 163 2.66 19.30 2.75
C LYS A 163 3.79 18.95 1.80
N SER A 164 3.75 17.80 1.17
CA SER A 164 4.77 17.39 0.19
C SER A 164 4.78 18.30 -1.03
N ILE A 165 3.60 18.72 -1.52
CA ILE A 165 3.46 19.66 -2.64
C ILE A 165 3.97 21.04 -2.22
N GLU A 166 3.61 21.55 -1.04
CA GLU A 166 4.07 22.84 -0.51
C GLU A 166 5.59 22.87 -0.39
N GLN A 167 6.20 21.81 0.14
CA GLN A 167 7.66 21.69 0.24
C GLN A 167 8.33 21.69 -1.15
N PHE A 168 7.73 21.00 -2.12
CA PHE A 168 8.21 20.99 -3.49
C PHE A 168 8.15 22.40 -4.11
N ILE A 169 7.00 23.09 -4.01
CA ILE A 169 6.82 24.44 -4.53
C ILE A 169 7.85 25.39 -3.90
N HIS A 170 7.99 25.37 -2.57
CA HIS A 170 8.95 26.24 -1.87
C HIS A 170 10.38 26.05 -2.39
N LYS A 171 10.83 24.80 -2.52
CA LYS A 171 12.16 24.45 -3.03
C LYS A 171 12.44 24.99 -4.43
N TYR A 172 11.43 25.06 -5.30
CA TYR A 172 11.59 25.50 -6.69
C TYR A 172 11.16 26.94 -6.94
N SER A 173 10.58 27.63 -5.96
CA SER A 173 10.24 29.08 -6.06
C SER A 173 11.36 29.98 -5.56
N GLU A 174 12.38 29.45 -4.89
CA GLU A 174 13.56 30.20 -4.39
C GLU A 174 14.75 30.16 -5.35
N ASN A 175 14.62 29.52 -6.52
CA ASN A 175 15.57 29.48 -7.61
C ASN A 175 15.08 30.32 -8.80
#